data_a48e360c2d10192ad1795f69fe376c30
#
_entry.id   a48e360c2d10192ad1795f69fe376c30
#
_cell.length_a   1.000
_cell.length_b   1.000
_cell.length_c   1.000
_cell.angle_alpha   90.00
_cell.angle_beta   90.00
_cell.angle_gamma   90.00
#
_symmetry.space_group_name_H-M   'P 1'
#
loop_
_entity.id
_entity.type
_entity.pdbx_description
1 polymer ?
#
loop_
_entity_poly.entity_id
_entity_poly.type
_entity_poly.pdbx_seq_one_letter_code
_entity_poly.pdbx_strand_id
1 'polypeptide(L)'
;MFCKKCFADAEPVAEGFDSVRGYQNSADDNQIVNGLTGDEYAIGYFGYAYYEENANQLSVVAIANNDTHGVQDVGNAVAPETSTVADGSYAPLSRYIYMNVNNNDWDLVRGFFDYGYSDEGMDHVADVGYVPLPDAMLTEMKARLG
;
A
#
# COMPACT_ATOMS: atom_id res chain seq x y z
N MET A 1 8.86 -3.28 -2.48
CA MET A 1 9.84 -3.30 -3.59
C MET A 1 11.14 -3.82 -3.05
N PHE A 2 11.57 -4.97 -3.50
CA PHE A 2 12.89 -5.48 -3.09
C PHE A 2 13.96 -4.77 -3.89
N CYS A 3 14.94 -4.21 -3.21
CA CYS A 3 16.11 -3.66 -3.87
C CYS A 3 16.86 -4.80 -4.55
N LYS A 4 16.78 -4.90 -5.88
CA LYS A 4 17.50 -5.92 -6.65
C LYS A 4 19.03 -5.86 -6.40
N LYS A 5 19.52 -4.70 -5.95
CA LYS A 5 20.94 -4.51 -5.61
C LYS A 5 21.28 -5.09 -4.23
N CYS A 6 20.32 -5.15 -3.31
CA CYS A 6 20.52 -5.79 -2.00
C CYS A 6 20.65 -7.32 -2.13
N PHE A 7 20.18 -7.88 -3.27
CA PHE A 7 20.19 -9.31 -3.58
C PHE A 7 20.95 -9.63 -4.88
N ALA A 8 21.75 -8.70 -5.40
CA ALA A 8 22.44 -8.86 -6.69
C ALA A 8 23.40 -10.09 -6.73
N ASP A 9 23.87 -10.53 -5.58
CA ASP A 9 24.72 -11.70 -5.42
C ASP A 9 23.94 -12.93 -4.89
N ALA A 10 22.63 -12.81 -4.67
CA ALA A 10 21.82 -13.96 -4.30
C ALA A 10 21.40 -14.70 -5.58
N GLU A 11 21.69 -15.98 -5.65
CA GLU A 11 21.11 -16.89 -6.65
C GLU A 11 19.59 -16.71 -6.64
N PRO A 12 18.90 -16.77 -7.78
CA PRO A 12 17.46 -16.64 -7.84
C PRO A 12 16.85 -17.74 -6.96
N VAL A 13 16.20 -17.31 -5.88
CA VAL A 13 15.61 -18.23 -4.90
C VAL A 13 14.41 -18.88 -5.57
N ALA A 14 14.58 -20.14 -5.98
CA ALA A 14 13.53 -20.93 -6.63
C ALA A 14 12.41 -21.35 -5.64
N GLU A 15 12.60 -21.16 -4.34
CA GLU A 15 11.74 -21.68 -3.28
C GLU A 15 11.06 -20.61 -2.39
N GLY A 16 10.96 -19.37 -2.88
CA GLY A 16 10.28 -18.29 -2.16
C GLY A 16 11.16 -17.55 -1.13
N PHE A 17 10.63 -16.50 -0.56
CA PHE A 17 11.35 -15.57 0.32
C PHE A 17 11.79 -16.17 1.66
N ASP A 18 11.14 -17.23 2.11
CA ASP A 18 11.43 -17.88 3.40
C ASP A 18 12.83 -18.49 3.47
N SER A 19 13.49 -18.67 2.31
CA SER A 19 14.85 -19.16 2.21
C SER A 19 15.92 -18.07 2.24
N VAL A 20 15.54 -16.79 2.20
CA VAL A 20 16.49 -15.68 2.29
C VAL A 20 16.92 -15.50 3.75
N ARG A 21 18.23 -15.57 3.98
CA ARG A 21 18.79 -15.41 5.33
C ARG A 21 18.43 -14.05 5.90
N GLY A 22 17.79 -14.03 7.08
CA GLY A 22 17.40 -12.79 7.75
C GLY A 22 16.05 -12.21 7.30
N TYR A 23 15.36 -12.85 6.35
CA TYR A 23 13.99 -12.46 6.01
C TYR A 23 13.01 -13.00 7.06
N GLN A 24 12.13 -12.12 7.52
CA GLN A 24 11.02 -12.47 8.39
C GLN A 24 9.72 -12.02 7.75
N ASN A 25 8.70 -12.85 7.74
CA ASN A 25 7.37 -12.51 7.30
C ASN A 25 6.37 -12.64 8.44
N SER A 26 5.33 -11.85 8.40
CA SER A 26 4.19 -11.95 9.30
C SER A 26 2.92 -11.54 8.58
N ALA A 27 1.81 -12.17 8.91
CA ALA A 27 0.48 -11.72 8.51
C ALA A 27 -0.02 -10.56 9.40
N ASP A 28 0.69 -10.27 10.49
CA ASP A 28 0.42 -9.17 11.41
C ASP A 28 1.47 -8.07 11.18
N ASP A 29 1.04 -6.96 10.60
CA ASP A 29 1.91 -5.82 10.28
C ASP A 29 2.55 -5.19 11.53
N ASN A 30 1.91 -5.29 12.70
CA ASN A 30 2.49 -4.82 13.96
C ASN A 30 3.75 -5.61 14.33
N GLN A 31 3.82 -6.90 14.00
CA GLN A 31 5.03 -7.69 14.22
C GLN A 31 6.16 -7.24 13.28
N ILE A 32 5.83 -6.82 12.06
CA ILE A 32 6.83 -6.26 11.12
C ILE A 32 7.37 -4.95 11.66
N VAL A 33 6.49 -4.05 12.12
CA VAL A 33 6.88 -2.78 12.76
C VAL A 33 7.80 -3.01 13.96
N ASN A 34 7.45 -3.94 14.85
CA ASN A 34 8.28 -4.28 16.00
C ASN A 34 9.66 -4.83 15.58
N GLY A 35 9.73 -5.60 14.52
CA GLY A 35 11.00 -6.09 13.96
C GLY A 35 11.89 -4.95 13.48
N LEU A 36 11.30 -3.95 12.79
CA LEU A 36 12.02 -2.78 12.29
C LEU A 36 12.55 -1.89 13.40
N THR A 37 11.76 -1.65 14.44
CA THR A 37 12.18 -0.80 15.57
C THR A 37 13.29 -1.42 16.42
N GLY A 38 13.49 -2.73 16.29
CA GLY A 38 14.55 -3.48 16.98
C GLY A 38 15.90 -3.54 16.24
N ASP A 39 15.97 -3.12 14.97
CA ASP A 39 17.18 -3.20 14.14
C ASP A 39 17.33 -1.95 13.25
N GLU A 40 18.35 -1.16 13.51
CA GLU A 40 18.67 0.09 12.79
C GLU A 40 18.86 -0.10 11.28
N TYR A 41 19.23 -1.30 10.84
CA TYR A 41 19.50 -1.62 9.43
C TYR A 41 18.38 -2.42 8.77
N ALA A 42 17.29 -2.67 9.47
CA ALA A 42 16.17 -3.40 8.92
C ALA A 42 15.39 -2.56 7.90
N ILE A 43 14.88 -3.23 6.88
CA ILE A 43 13.93 -2.65 5.92
C ILE A 43 12.68 -3.53 5.88
N GLY A 44 11.50 -2.92 5.93
CA GLY A 44 10.23 -3.62 5.92
C GLY A 44 9.26 -3.14 4.84
N TYR A 45 8.24 -3.94 4.58
CA TYR A 45 7.14 -3.66 3.69
C TYR A 45 5.83 -4.08 4.36
N PHE A 46 4.91 -3.14 4.52
CA PHE A 46 3.61 -3.33 5.17
C PHE A 46 2.64 -2.21 4.76
N GLY A 47 1.42 -2.24 5.28
CA GLY A 47 0.38 -1.27 4.94
C GLY A 47 0.70 0.15 5.42
N TYR A 48 0.34 1.16 4.62
CA TYR A 48 0.61 2.58 4.88
C TYR A 48 0.05 3.07 6.23
N ALA A 49 -1.13 2.60 6.63
CA ALA A 49 -1.74 2.92 7.93
C ALA A 49 -0.80 2.65 9.10
N TYR A 50 -0.14 1.50 9.11
CA TYR A 50 0.80 1.12 10.17
C TYR A 50 2.06 2.00 10.19
N TYR A 51 2.47 2.53 9.04
CA TYR A 51 3.52 3.53 9.01
C TYR A 51 3.04 4.85 9.65
N GLU A 52 1.86 5.35 9.30
CA GLU A 52 1.33 6.60 9.89
C GLU A 52 1.22 6.54 11.40
N GLU A 53 0.74 5.43 11.95
CA GLU A 53 0.66 5.22 13.40
C GLU A 53 2.03 5.18 14.09
N ASN A 54 3.09 4.84 13.36
CA ASN A 54 4.44 4.66 13.88
C ASN A 54 5.47 5.62 13.26
N ALA A 55 5.03 6.71 12.63
CA ALA A 55 5.89 7.66 11.93
C ALA A 55 6.96 8.34 12.80
N ASN A 56 6.77 8.35 14.13
CA ASN A 56 7.74 8.84 15.08
C ASN A 56 8.94 7.88 15.32
N GLN A 57 8.84 6.63 14.88
CA GLN A 57 9.84 5.58 15.08
C GLN A 57 10.40 5.02 13.77
N LEU A 58 9.70 5.27 12.67
CA LEU A 58 10.02 4.72 11.36
C LEU A 58 10.35 5.84 10.37
N SER A 59 11.21 5.54 9.42
CA SER A 59 11.49 6.42 8.28
C SER A 59 10.99 5.77 7.00
N VAL A 60 10.39 6.55 6.11
CA VAL A 60 9.97 6.06 4.80
C VAL A 60 11.12 6.02 3.81
N VAL A 61 11.05 5.05 2.91
CA VAL A 61 11.91 5.00 1.74
C VAL A 61 11.13 5.49 0.53
N ALA A 62 11.53 6.62 -0.03
CA ALA A 62 10.97 7.11 -1.28
C ALA A 62 11.33 6.17 -2.44
N ILE A 63 10.38 5.93 -3.34
CA ILE A 63 10.52 4.96 -4.43
C ILE A 63 10.42 5.68 -5.76
N ALA A 64 11.38 5.46 -6.65
CA ALA A 64 11.31 5.94 -8.02
C ALA A 64 10.42 5.00 -8.86
N ASN A 65 9.44 5.57 -9.54
CA ASN A 65 8.66 4.89 -10.56
C ASN A 65 9.47 4.86 -11.86
N ASN A 66 10.26 3.82 -12.02
CA ASN A 66 11.17 3.70 -13.14
C ASN A 66 10.97 2.34 -13.83
N ASP A 67 10.55 2.35 -15.08
CA ASP A 67 10.37 1.14 -15.91
C ASP A 67 11.72 0.50 -16.30
N THR A 68 12.83 1.20 -16.08
CA THR A 68 14.16 0.75 -16.45
C THR A 68 14.86 0.08 -15.25
N HIS A 69 14.86 -1.23 -15.21
CA HIS A 69 15.57 -1.97 -14.17
C HIS A 69 17.08 -1.63 -14.18
N GLY A 70 17.57 -1.16 -13.04
CA GLY A 70 19.00 -0.92 -12.82
C GLY A 70 19.48 0.52 -12.99
N VAL A 71 18.62 1.45 -13.35
CA VAL A 71 18.96 2.89 -13.34
C VAL A 71 18.59 3.47 -11.97
N GLN A 72 19.57 4.07 -11.30
CA GLN A 72 19.35 4.83 -10.07
C GLN A 72 18.89 6.24 -10.44
N ASP A 73 17.63 6.43 -10.74
CA ASP A 73 17.04 7.75 -10.85
C ASP A 73 16.45 8.15 -9.49
N VAL A 74 17.30 8.62 -8.61
CA VAL A 74 16.91 9.11 -7.28
C VAL A 74 16.19 10.46 -7.35
N GLY A 75 16.23 11.15 -8.51
CA GLY A 75 15.62 12.47 -8.68
C GLY A 75 14.09 12.44 -8.75
N ASN A 76 13.49 11.27 -9.04
CA ASN A 76 12.05 11.10 -9.18
C ASN A 76 11.47 10.15 -8.11
N ALA A 77 12.19 9.94 -7.02
CA ALA A 77 11.70 9.12 -5.93
C ALA A 77 10.58 9.86 -5.17
N VAL A 78 9.45 9.19 -4.97
CA VAL A 78 8.26 9.71 -4.29
C VAL A 78 8.07 8.97 -2.97
N ALA A 79 7.85 9.71 -1.90
CA ALA A 79 7.51 9.14 -0.60
C ALA A 79 6.02 8.77 -0.52
N PRO A 80 5.64 7.75 0.26
CA PRO A 80 4.24 7.44 0.53
C PRO A 80 3.65 8.50 1.46
N GLU A 81 2.76 9.29 0.92
CA GLU A 81 1.92 10.26 1.62
C GLU A 81 0.49 10.12 1.13
N THR A 82 -0.50 10.55 1.91
CA THR A 82 -1.91 10.51 1.50
C THR A 82 -2.13 11.16 0.13
N SER A 83 -1.49 12.32 -0.11
CA SER A 83 -1.56 13.04 -1.38
C SER A 83 -0.96 12.27 -2.55
N THR A 84 0.23 11.69 -2.37
CA THR A 84 0.96 10.98 -3.43
C THR A 84 0.36 9.61 -3.75
N VAL A 85 -0.32 9.00 -2.79
CA VAL A 85 -1.12 7.79 -3.02
C VAL A 85 -2.41 8.14 -3.75
N ALA A 86 -3.11 9.22 -3.34
CA ALA A 86 -4.37 9.65 -3.94
C ALA A 86 -4.22 10.09 -5.41
N ASP A 87 -3.15 10.82 -5.74
CA ASP A 87 -2.88 11.29 -7.10
C ASP A 87 -2.17 10.26 -8.00
N GLY A 88 -1.76 9.12 -7.42
CA GLY A 88 -1.10 8.02 -8.12
C GLY A 88 0.39 8.26 -8.41
N SER A 89 0.99 9.33 -7.88
CA SER A 89 2.44 9.58 -8.07
C SER A 89 3.32 8.62 -7.28
N TYR A 90 2.81 8.07 -6.16
CA TYR A 90 3.47 6.97 -5.44
C TYR A 90 3.15 5.63 -6.12
N ALA A 91 3.73 5.39 -7.25
CA ALA A 91 3.68 4.11 -7.97
C ALA A 91 5.06 3.42 -7.91
N PRO A 92 5.18 2.11 -8.04
CA PRO A 92 4.16 1.10 -8.35
C PRO A 92 3.53 0.42 -7.12
N LEU A 93 3.73 0.89 -5.90
CA LEU A 93 3.26 0.21 -4.68
C LEU A 93 1.84 0.62 -4.25
N SER A 94 1.34 1.76 -4.71
CA SER A 94 -0.08 2.11 -4.51
C SER A 94 -0.99 1.25 -5.40
N ARG A 95 -2.14 0.86 -4.86
CA ARG A 95 -3.14 0.08 -5.59
C ARG A 95 -4.52 0.31 -5.02
N TYR A 96 -5.54 0.10 -5.84
CA TYR A 96 -6.91 0.10 -5.39
C TYR A 96 -7.26 -1.20 -4.66
N ILE A 97 -8.16 -1.10 -3.70
CA ILE A 97 -8.84 -2.23 -3.10
C ILE A 97 -10.14 -2.43 -3.87
N TYR A 98 -10.39 -3.65 -4.32
CA TYR A 98 -11.58 -4.00 -5.09
C TYR A 98 -12.50 -4.87 -4.25
N MET A 99 -13.78 -4.53 -4.26
CA MET A 99 -14.84 -5.39 -3.73
C MET A 99 -15.59 -6.03 -4.88
N ASN A 100 -15.78 -7.34 -4.81
CA ASN A 100 -16.51 -8.09 -5.81
C ASN A 100 -17.82 -8.59 -5.22
N VAL A 101 -18.91 -8.37 -5.92
CA VAL A 101 -20.26 -8.77 -5.52
C VAL A 101 -20.89 -9.63 -6.62
N ASN A 102 -21.63 -10.66 -6.21
CA ASN A 102 -22.46 -11.41 -7.14
C ASN A 102 -23.61 -10.52 -7.63
N ASN A 103 -23.79 -10.40 -8.94
CA ASN A 103 -24.86 -9.57 -9.52
C ASN A 103 -26.27 -9.95 -9.02
N ASN A 104 -26.50 -11.21 -8.67
CA ASN A 104 -27.80 -11.66 -8.15
C ASN A 104 -28.08 -11.14 -6.75
N ASP A 105 -27.07 -10.71 -6.01
CA ASP A 105 -27.18 -10.22 -4.63
C ASP A 105 -27.05 -8.70 -4.55
N TRP A 106 -26.98 -8.01 -5.71
CA TRP A 106 -26.76 -6.57 -5.76
C TRP A 106 -27.74 -5.78 -4.92
N ASP A 107 -29.04 -6.05 -5.05
CA ASP A 107 -30.10 -5.34 -4.31
C ASP A 107 -29.97 -5.49 -2.79
N LEU A 108 -29.42 -6.62 -2.35
CA LEU A 108 -29.20 -6.91 -0.93
C LEU A 108 -28.04 -6.09 -0.36
N VAL A 109 -26.99 -5.86 -1.14
CA VAL A 109 -25.75 -5.22 -0.67
C VAL A 109 -25.62 -3.75 -1.08
N ARG A 110 -26.51 -3.27 -1.94
CA ARG A 110 -26.48 -1.90 -2.48
C ARG A 110 -26.35 -0.84 -1.37
N GLY A 111 -27.12 -0.96 -0.29
CA GLY A 111 -27.07 -0.01 0.82
C GLY A 111 -25.69 0.09 1.50
N PHE A 112 -24.92 -1.00 1.51
CA PHE A 112 -23.54 -0.98 1.98
C PHE A 112 -22.64 -0.13 1.06
N PHE A 113 -22.79 -0.25 -0.26
CA PHE A 113 -22.02 0.54 -1.20
C PHE A 113 -22.46 2.00 -1.24
N ASP A 114 -23.77 2.28 -1.14
CA ASP A 114 -24.30 3.65 -1.04
C ASP A 114 -23.70 4.37 0.18
N TYR A 115 -23.63 3.68 1.33
CA TYR A 115 -22.97 4.22 2.52
C TYR A 115 -21.45 4.31 2.34
N GLY A 116 -20.80 3.25 1.86
CA GLY A 116 -19.34 3.19 1.70
C GLY A 116 -18.78 4.29 0.79
N TYR A 117 -19.55 4.73 -0.22
CA TYR A 117 -19.16 5.84 -1.08
C TYR A 117 -19.77 7.19 -0.66
N SER A 118 -20.45 7.28 0.49
CA SER A 118 -20.83 8.56 1.08
C SER A 118 -19.63 9.29 1.67
N ASP A 119 -19.79 10.57 1.98
CA ASP A 119 -18.73 11.35 2.62
C ASP A 119 -18.38 10.75 4.00
N GLU A 120 -19.39 10.34 4.78
CA GLU A 120 -19.19 9.66 6.07
C GLU A 120 -18.46 8.31 5.91
N GLY A 121 -18.78 7.55 4.87
CA GLY A 121 -18.09 6.30 4.56
C GLY A 121 -16.62 6.54 4.18
N MET A 122 -16.32 7.60 3.43
CA MET A 122 -14.95 7.98 3.09
C MET A 122 -14.16 8.50 4.30
N ASP A 123 -14.81 9.19 5.24
CA ASP A 123 -14.19 9.58 6.52
C ASP A 123 -13.77 8.32 7.32
N HIS A 124 -14.63 7.30 7.37
CA HIS A 124 -14.25 6.02 8.01
C HIS A 124 -13.11 5.30 7.30
N VAL A 125 -13.01 5.41 5.97
CA VAL A 125 -11.85 4.87 5.22
C VAL A 125 -10.56 5.56 5.68
N ALA A 126 -10.59 6.88 5.87
CA ALA A 126 -9.46 7.64 6.38
C ALA A 126 -9.13 7.28 7.85
N ASP A 127 -10.16 7.17 8.70
CA ASP A 127 -10.00 6.84 10.13
C ASP A 127 -9.29 5.50 10.38
N VAL A 128 -9.46 4.54 9.47
CA VAL A 128 -8.76 3.25 9.53
C VAL A 128 -7.42 3.24 8.76
N GLY A 129 -6.93 4.42 8.36
CA GLY A 129 -5.62 4.62 7.76
C GLY A 129 -5.51 4.24 6.28
N TYR A 130 -6.63 4.02 5.58
CA TYR A 130 -6.62 3.93 4.12
C TYR A 130 -6.75 5.31 3.49
N VAL A 131 -6.29 5.42 2.24
CA VAL A 131 -6.42 6.66 1.48
C VAL A 131 -7.78 6.68 0.77
N PRO A 132 -8.66 7.66 1.07
CA PRO A 132 -9.95 7.78 0.39
C PRO A 132 -9.80 7.96 -1.12
N LEU A 133 -10.84 7.59 -1.87
CA LEU A 133 -10.86 7.80 -3.31
C LEU A 133 -10.85 9.30 -3.63
N PRO A 134 -10.10 9.76 -4.65
CA PRO A 134 -10.20 11.12 -5.15
C PRO A 134 -11.63 11.46 -5.61
N ASP A 135 -12.05 12.71 -5.46
CA ASP A 135 -13.42 13.16 -5.74
C ASP A 135 -13.93 12.77 -7.14
N ALA A 136 -13.05 12.85 -8.14
CA ALA A 136 -13.40 12.46 -9.51
C ALA A 136 -13.76 10.98 -9.62
N MET A 137 -12.99 10.11 -8.95
CA MET A 137 -13.25 8.66 -8.92
C MET A 137 -14.47 8.33 -8.06
N LEU A 138 -14.61 9.01 -6.92
CA LEU A 138 -15.77 8.84 -6.05
C LEU A 138 -17.07 9.19 -6.79
N THR A 139 -17.06 10.27 -7.58
CA THR A 139 -18.20 10.66 -8.43
C THR A 139 -18.51 9.58 -9.46
N GLU A 140 -17.48 9.01 -10.11
CA GLU A 140 -17.66 7.92 -11.07
C GLU A 140 -18.24 6.66 -10.39
N MET A 141 -17.73 6.30 -9.21
CA MET A 141 -18.25 5.15 -8.47
C MET A 141 -19.71 5.35 -8.06
N LYS A 142 -20.08 6.53 -7.52
CA LYS A 142 -21.47 6.88 -7.20
C LYS A 142 -22.38 6.77 -8.43
N ALA A 143 -21.92 7.22 -9.59
CA ALA A 143 -22.68 7.10 -10.84
C ALA A 143 -22.92 5.66 -11.31
N ARG A 144 -22.02 4.73 -10.96
CA ARG A 144 -22.16 3.31 -11.30
C ARG A 144 -23.13 2.54 -10.40
N LEU A 145 -23.47 3.09 -9.24
CA LEU A 145 -24.47 2.48 -8.34
C LEU A 145 -25.90 2.62 -8.86
N GLY A 146 -26.14 3.50 -9.81
CA GLY A 146 -27.42 3.71 -10.54
C GLY A 146 -28.28 4.72 -9.88
#